data_74dfa19f02fd9e8096e0cefb55fe3a2d
#
_entry.id   74dfa19f02fd9e8096e0cefb55fe3a2d
#
_cell.length_a   1.000
_cell.length_b   1.000
_cell.length_c   1.000
_cell.angle_alpha   90.00
_cell.angle_beta   90.00
_cell.angle_gamma   90.00
#
_symmetry.space_group_name_H-M   'P 1'
#
loop_
_entity.id
_entity.type
_entity.pdbx_description
1 polymer ?
#
loop_
_entity_poly.entity_id
_entity_poly.type
_entity_poly.pdbx_seq_one_letter_code
_entity_poly.pdbx_strand_id
1 'polypeptide(L)' 'RGAGAAAPGGGKVNINAASAAELDALPGIGMSTAEKIVADRQANGPFAAIEDLKRVSGIGDKKYAALADSICVG' A
#
# COMPACT_ATOMS: atom_id res chain seq x y z
N ARG A 1 1.78 16.93 5.50
CA ARG A 1 1.74 16.14 5.90
C ARG A 1 2.06 14.95 5.27
N GLY A 2 2.72 14.87 4.16
CA GLY A 2 3.06 13.65 3.54
C GLY A 2 3.53 12.63 4.53
N ALA A 3 4.21 13.10 5.50
CA ALA A 3 4.66 12.20 6.55
C ALA A 3 3.51 11.55 7.25
N GLY A 4 2.37 12.14 7.13
CA GLY A 4 1.21 11.55 7.75
C GLY A 4 0.87 10.18 7.25
N ALA A 5 1.43 9.82 6.11
CA ALA A 5 1.18 8.48 5.60
C ALA A 5 1.82 7.42 6.46
N ALA A 6 2.89 7.76 7.14
CA ALA A 6 3.51 6.81 8.04
C ALA A 6 2.53 6.54 9.16
N ALA A 7 2.18 5.33 9.32
CA ALA A 7 1.13 5.00 10.26
C ALA A 7 1.59 5.25 11.67
N PRO A 8 0.91 6.11 12.36
CA PRO A 8 1.14 6.21 13.78
C PRO A 8 0.82 4.84 14.37
N GLY A 9 1.08 4.66 15.55
CA GLY A 9 0.62 3.46 16.20
C GLY A 9 1.21 2.18 15.67
N GLY A 10 2.46 2.13 15.39
CA GLY A 10 3.06 0.87 15.07
C GLY A 10 3.81 0.82 13.77
N GLY A 11 3.85 1.94 13.09
CA GLY A 11 4.63 2.00 11.88
C GLY A 11 4.00 1.35 10.67
N LYS A 12 2.72 1.07 10.72
CA LYS A 12 2.04 0.54 9.54
C LYS A 12 1.88 1.64 8.51
N VAL A 13 1.96 1.26 7.25
CA VAL A 13 1.81 2.19 6.14
C VAL A 13 0.36 2.22 5.69
N ASN A 14 -0.22 3.40 5.66
CA ASN A 14 -1.60 3.55 5.19
C ASN A 14 -1.58 3.57 3.66
N ILE A 15 -2.07 2.50 3.06
CA ILE A 15 -2.02 2.36 1.60
C ILE A 15 -2.89 3.37 0.87
N ASN A 16 -3.80 4.02 1.55
CA ASN A 16 -4.64 5.05 0.94
C ASN A 16 -3.97 6.42 0.94
N ALA A 17 -2.94 6.61 1.74
CA ALA A 17 -2.30 7.90 1.89
C ALA A 17 -0.82 7.90 1.53
N ALA A 18 -0.19 6.74 1.50
CA ALA A 18 1.24 6.66 1.30
C ALA A 18 1.66 7.10 -0.10
N SER A 19 2.84 7.70 -0.18
CA SER A 19 3.45 8.00 -1.47
C SER A 19 4.03 6.73 -2.07
N ALA A 20 4.37 6.79 -3.36
CA ALA A 20 5.03 5.65 -4.00
C ALA A 20 6.34 5.30 -3.30
N ALA A 21 7.08 6.32 -2.85
CA ALA A 21 8.34 6.06 -2.15
C ALA A 21 8.12 5.31 -0.84
N GLU A 22 7.07 5.64 -0.13
CA GLU A 22 6.75 4.94 1.12
C GLU A 22 6.30 3.52 0.85
N LEU A 23 5.52 3.32 -0.20
CA LEU A 23 5.08 1.99 -0.57
C LEU A 23 6.23 1.12 -1.06
N ASP A 24 7.20 1.74 -1.73
CA ASP A 24 8.38 1.03 -2.21
C ASP A 24 9.19 0.43 -1.07
N ALA A 25 9.10 0.99 0.12
CA ALA A 25 9.82 0.47 1.27
C ALA A 25 9.20 -0.81 1.83
N LEU A 26 8.01 -1.17 1.40
CA LEU A 26 7.36 -2.38 1.88
C LEU A 26 8.04 -3.65 1.30
N PRO A 27 8.03 -4.75 2.07
CA PRO A 27 8.65 -5.97 1.60
C PRO A 27 8.05 -6.44 0.27
N GLY A 28 8.92 -6.73 -0.69
CA GLY A 28 8.47 -7.24 -1.97
C GLY A 28 7.84 -6.22 -2.92
N ILE A 29 7.76 -4.97 -2.50
CA ILE A 29 7.21 -3.91 -3.32
C ILE A 29 8.35 -3.08 -3.89
N GLY A 30 8.47 -3.07 -5.21
CA GLY A 30 9.39 -2.15 -5.87
C GLY A 30 8.66 -0.90 -6.30
N MET A 31 9.41 0.05 -6.86
CA MET A 31 8.81 1.32 -7.29
C MET A 31 7.71 1.10 -8.33
N SER A 32 7.91 0.15 -9.23
CA SER A 32 6.91 -0.13 -10.26
C SER A 32 5.58 -0.55 -9.64
N THR A 33 5.62 -1.46 -8.68
CA THR A 33 4.40 -1.91 -8.01
C THR A 33 3.83 -0.79 -7.14
N ALA A 34 4.69 -0.03 -6.49
CA ALA A 34 4.25 1.10 -5.67
C ALA A 34 3.47 2.11 -6.52
N GLU A 35 3.95 2.39 -7.70
CA GLU A 35 3.25 3.31 -8.61
C GLU A 35 1.92 2.75 -9.07
N LYS A 36 1.83 1.44 -9.24
CA LYS A 36 0.57 0.81 -9.60
C LYS A 36 -0.45 0.92 -8.47
N ILE A 37 0.00 0.84 -7.24
CA ILE A 37 -0.89 1.02 -6.09
C ILE A 37 -1.45 2.44 -6.07
N VAL A 38 -0.59 3.43 -6.27
CA VAL A 38 -1.02 4.83 -6.30
C VAL A 38 -2.00 5.05 -7.44
N ALA A 39 -1.70 4.53 -8.62
CA ALA A 39 -2.57 4.68 -9.78
C ALA A 39 -3.92 4.01 -9.55
N ASP A 40 -3.92 2.84 -8.93
CA ASP A 40 -5.15 2.11 -8.69
C ASP A 40 -6.09 2.89 -7.76
N ARG A 41 -5.55 3.42 -6.66
CA ARG A 41 -6.42 4.15 -5.74
C ARG A 41 -6.94 5.45 -6.35
N GLN A 42 -6.20 6.03 -7.28
CA GLN A 42 -6.64 7.23 -7.98
C GLN A 42 -7.73 6.90 -9.00
N ALA A 43 -7.62 5.76 -9.66
CA ALA A 43 -8.58 5.38 -10.69
C ALA A 43 -9.84 4.75 -10.12
N ASN A 44 -9.70 3.97 -9.08
CA ASN A 44 -10.80 3.15 -8.56
C ASN A 44 -11.26 3.54 -7.16
N GLY A 45 -10.65 4.57 -6.60
CA GLY A 45 -10.99 5.02 -5.27
C GLY A 45 -10.17 4.33 -4.20
N PRO A 46 -10.27 4.78 -2.96
CA PRO A 46 -9.50 4.23 -1.86
C PRO A 46 -9.76 2.74 -1.67
N PHE A 47 -8.78 2.07 -1.10
CA PHE A 47 -8.95 0.68 -0.71
C PHE A 47 -9.82 0.62 0.54
N ALA A 48 -10.87 -0.17 0.50
CA ALA A 48 -11.77 -0.31 1.64
C ALA A 48 -11.14 -1.18 2.74
N ALA A 49 -10.31 -2.13 2.34
CA ALA A 49 -9.62 -3.00 3.26
C ALA A 49 -8.25 -3.32 2.67
N ILE A 50 -7.33 -3.78 3.51
CA ILE A 50 -5.99 -4.08 3.00
C ILE A 50 -6.01 -5.20 1.97
N GLU A 51 -6.97 -6.12 2.07
CA GLU A 51 -7.12 -7.20 1.10
C GLU A 51 -7.36 -6.70 -0.31
N ASP A 52 -7.89 -5.51 -0.45
CA ASP A 52 -8.16 -4.95 -1.77
C ASP A 52 -6.88 -4.65 -2.54
N LEU A 53 -5.73 -4.66 -1.88
CA LEU A 53 -4.47 -4.54 -2.59
C LEU A 53 -4.28 -5.64 -3.63
N LYS A 54 -4.93 -6.77 -3.43
CA LYS A 54 -4.81 -7.88 -4.37
C LYS A 54 -5.35 -7.56 -5.76
N ARG A 55 -6.17 -6.51 -5.86
CA ARG A 55 -6.66 -6.08 -7.18
C ARG A 55 -5.58 -5.37 -8.00
N VAL A 56 -4.48 -4.97 -7.36
CA VAL A 56 -3.38 -4.31 -8.06
C VAL A 56 -2.56 -5.35 -8.79
N SER A 57 -2.30 -5.09 -10.07
CA SER A 57 -1.47 -5.99 -10.87
C SER A 57 -0.08 -6.10 -10.22
N GLY A 58 0.38 -7.31 -10.06
CA GLY A 58 1.67 -7.55 -9.43
C GLY A 58 1.60 -7.91 -7.95
N ILE A 59 0.42 -7.77 -7.33
CA ILE A 59 0.25 -8.18 -5.94
C ILE A 59 -0.66 -9.40 -5.90
N GLY A 60 -0.06 -10.54 -5.71
CA GLY A 60 -0.81 -11.77 -5.52
C GLY A 60 -0.87 -12.13 -4.06
N ASP A 61 -1.38 -13.33 -3.78
CA ASP A 61 -1.59 -13.76 -2.40
C ASP A 61 -0.31 -13.79 -1.59
N LYS A 62 0.79 -14.20 -2.19
CA LYS A 62 2.06 -14.27 -1.47
C LYS A 62 2.58 -12.91 -1.08
N LYS A 63 2.55 -11.96 -2.01
CA LYS A 63 2.99 -10.61 -1.70
C LYS A 63 2.09 -9.98 -0.67
N TYR A 64 0.80 -10.15 -0.82
CA TYR A 64 -0.13 -9.62 0.16
C TYR A 64 0.17 -10.18 1.55
N ALA A 65 0.37 -11.48 1.66
CA ALA A 65 0.65 -12.09 2.95
C ALA A 65 1.92 -11.52 3.60
N ALA A 66 2.93 -11.22 2.77
CA ALA A 66 4.16 -10.65 3.29
C ALA A 66 4.00 -9.22 3.79
N LEU A 67 3.02 -8.49 3.26
CA LEU A 67 2.81 -7.09 3.60
C LEU A 67 1.75 -6.88 4.67
N ALA A 68 0.86 -7.83 4.85
CA ALA A 68 -0.40 -7.58 5.57
C ALA A 68 -0.19 -6.95 6.95
N ASP A 69 0.87 -7.36 7.63
CA ASP A 69 1.14 -6.83 8.95
C ASP A 69 1.78 -5.45 8.94
N SER A 70 2.19 -4.99 7.77
CA SER A 70 2.89 -3.71 7.63
C SER A 70 2.03 -2.60 7.06
N ILE A 71 0.79 -2.90 6.72
CA ILE A 71 -0.10 -1.95 6.04
C ILE A 71 -1.42 -1.81 6.77
N CYS A 72 -2.08 -0.69 6.50
CA CYS A 72 -3.41 -0.43 7.03
C CYS A 72 -4.17 0.46 6.06
N VAL A 73 -5.45 0.62 6.30
CA VAL A 73 -6.27 1.60 5.57
C VAL A 73 -6.83 2.57 6.59
N GLY A 74 -7.09 3.76 6.15
CA GLY A 74 -7.59 4.74 7.12
C GLY A 74 -8.42 5.83 6.52
#